data_32a17afe95fb589c107efbfa3abd354f
#
_entry.id   32a17afe95fb589c107efbfa3abd354f
#
_cell.length_a   1.000
_cell.length_b   1.000
_cell.length_c   1.000
_cell.angle_alpha   90.00
_cell.angle_beta   90.00
_cell.angle_gamma   90.00
#
_symmetry.space_group_name_H-M   'P 1'
#
loop_
_entity.id
_entity.type
_entity.pdbx_description
1 polymer ?
#
loop_
_entity_poly.entity_id
_entity_poly.type
_entity_poly.pdbx_seq_one_letter_code
_entity_poly.pdbx_strand_id
1 'polypeptide(L)'
;MTAKLINGNEIAQQIREELKQETTRLKEKYNVVPGLVTILVGENPASVSYVTAKQKTSKELGFYSIQDNQLATMKEEELLELIDKYNKDPKIHGILVQLPLPKHINETKILYAIDPKKDVDGFHPVNVGKLMIGEADYLPCTPAGIQQLLIRTGAKIDGAEVVVVGRSNIVGKPIANILLQKQKGANATVTICHTGTKDMAFHTKRADILIVAAGKPKAITADMVKEGAVVIDVGVNRIGMTPEGKAKLCGDVDFDGVKEKASAITPVPGGVGPMTITMLMMNTVKAAKAAAGITS
;
A
#
# COMPACT_ATOMS: atom_id res chain seq x y z
N MET A 1 9.05 28.01 6.30
CA MET A 1 10.16 27.02 6.30
C MET A 1 9.76 25.94 5.32
N THR A 2 10.59 25.59 4.36
CA THR A 2 10.29 24.54 3.38
C THR A 2 10.18 23.19 4.08
N ALA A 3 9.16 22.40 3.78
CA ALA A 3 8.90 21.10 4.39
C ALA A 3 10.05 20.10 4.20
N LYS A 4 10.32 19.28 5.23
CA LYS A 4 11.20 18.12 5.11
C LYS A 4 10.58 17.10 4.14
N LEU A 5 11.37 16.61 3.19
CA LEU A 5 10.88 15.54 2.30
C LEU A 5 10.84 14.20 3.04
N ILE A 6 9.71 13.52 2.94
CA ILE A 6 9.54 12.14 3.39
C ILE A 6 9.89 11.22 2.22
N ASN A 7 11.16 10.81 2.16
CA ASN A 7 11.68 10.00 1.07
C ASN A 7 11.28 8.53 1.23
N GLY A 8 10.24 8.13 0.51
CA GLY A 8 9.75 6.75 0.56
C GLY A 8 10.71 5.72 -0.04
N ASN A 9 11.58 6.11 -0.98
CA ASN A 9 12.59 5.19 -1.51
C ASN A 9 13.61 4.79 -0.44
N GLU A 10 14.10 5.77 0.34
CA GLU A 10 15.07 5.50 1.41
C GLU A 10 14.46 4.63 2.51
N ILE A 11 13.24 4.96 2.96
CA ILE A 11 12.54 4.20 3.99
C ILE A 11 12.21 2.79 3.49
N ALA A 12 11.77 2.64 2.25
CA ALA A 12 11.54 1.34 1.62
C ALA A 12 12.83 0.50 1.56
N GLN A 13 13.97 1.12 1.24
CA GLN A 13 15.25 0.44 1.20
C GLN A 13 15.67 -0.07 2.59
N GLN A 14 15.54 0.75 3.63
CA GLN A 14 15.83 0.34 5.01
C GLN A 14 15.02 -0.90 5.42
N ILE A 15 13.70 -0.89 5.14
CA ILE A 15 12.82 -2.03 5.45
C ILE A 15 13.21 -3.27 4.62
N ARG A 16 13.61 -3.10 3.36
CA ARG A 16 14.07 -4.23 2.53
C ARG A 16 15.35 -4.86 3.05
N GLU A 17 16.27 -4.07 3.59
CA GLU A 17 17.47 -4.61 4.24
C GLU A 17 17.10 -5.44 5.49
N GLU A 18 16.18 -4.94 6.33
CA GLU A 18 15.64 -5.68 7.47
C GLU A 18 14.98 -7.00 7.02
N LEU A 19 14.15 -6.94 5.95
CA LEU A 19 13.49 -8.13 5.39
C LEU A 19 14.47 -9.13 4.79
N LYS A 20 15.55 -8.66 4.16
CA LYS A 20 16.58 -9.53 3.59
C LYS A 20 17.30 -10.33 4.69
N GLN A 21 17.62 -9.69 5.80
CA GLN A 21 18.18 -10.38 6.97
C GLN A 21 17.21 -11.43 7.52
N GLU A 22 15.92 -11.08 7.65
CA GLU A 22 14.90 -12.01 8.14
C GLU A 22 14.67 -13.18 7.18
N THR A 23 14.65 -12.97 5.86
CA THR A 23 14.50 -14.07 4.89
C THR A 23 15.70 -15.01 4.90
N THR A 24 16.91 -14.48 5.05
CA THR A 24 18.12 -15.28 5.23
C THR A 24 18.02 -16.14 6.48
N ARG A 25 17.64 -15.54 7.63
CA ARG A 25 17.42 -16.25 8.89
C ARG A 25 16.37 -17.35 8.78
N LEU A 26 15.24 -17.06 8.10
CA LEU A 26 14.18 -18.06 7.89
C LEU A 26 14.67 -19.27 7.08
N LYS A 27 15.44 -19.00 6.03
CA LYS A 27 16.02 -20.07 5.20
C LYS A 27 17.03 -20.90 5.96
N GLU A 28 17.98 -20.27 6.65
CA GLU A 28 19.07 -20.97 7.33
C GLU A 28 18.61 -21.73 8.58
N LYS A 29 17.76 -21.11 9.40
CA LYS A 29 17.35 -21.69 10.68
C LYS A 29 16.14 -22.61 10.59
N TYR A 30 15.21 -22.33 9.67
CA TYR A 30 13.92 -23.02 9.61
C TYR A 30 13.66 -23.71 8.26
N ASN A 31 14.56 -23.58 7.29
CA ASN A 31 14.38 -24.04 5.91
C ASN A 31 13.09 -23.52 5.25
N VAL A 32 12.70 -22.28 5.62
CA VAL A 32 11.51 -21.60 5.11
C VAL A 32 11.92 -20.51 4.12
N VAL A 33 11.40 -20.59 2.90
CA VAL A 33 11.58 -19.57 1.87
C VAL A 33 10.21 -18.94 1.60
N PRO A 34 10.01 -17.62 1.84
CA PRO A 34 8.75 -16.97 1.52
C PRO A 34 8.40 -17.12 0.05
N GLY A 35 7.16 -17.53 -0.24
CA GLY A 35 6.66 -17.74 -1.60
C GLY A 35 5.57 -16.76 -1.96
N LEU A 36 5.73 -16.02 -3.07
CA LEU A 36 4.77 -15.06 -3.59
C LEU A 36 4.44 -15.37 -5.04
N VAL A 37 3.16 -15.50 -5.35
CA VAL A 37 2.67 -15.45 -6.73
C VAL A 37 1.98 -14.13 -7.01
N THR A 38 2.33 -13.52 -8.15
CA THR A 38 1.65 -12.35 -8.69
C THR A 38 0.99 -12.72 -10.00
N ILE A 39 -0.34 -12.67 -10.04
CA ILE A 39 -1.15 -12.99 -11.23
C ILE A 39 -1.46 -11.68 -11.95
N LEU A 40 -1.15 -11.60 -13.22
CA LEU A 40 -1.48 -10.48 -14.11
C LEU A 40 -2.36 -10.97 -15.24
N VAL A 41 -3.55 -10.40 -15.41
CA VAL A 41 -4.45 -10.71 -16.52
C VAL A 41 -4.47 -9.54 -17.50
N GLY A 42 -3.98 -9.79 -18.72
CA GLY A 42 -3.82 -8.76 -19.76
C GLY A 42 -2.49 -8.00 -19.68
N GLU A 43 -2.38 -6.95 -20.49
CA GLU A 43 -1.11 -6.24 -20.76
C GLU A 43 -1.20 -4.74 -20.46
N ASN A 44 -1.96 -4.34 -19.42
CA ASN A 44 -2.00 -2.94 -19.03
C ASN A 44 -0.58 -2.46 -18.65
N PRO A 45 -0.01 -1.43 -19.31
CA PRO A 45 1.39 -1.05 -19.12
C PRO A 45 1.74 -0.65 -17.69
N ALA A 46 0.81 -0.02 -16.97
CA ALA A 46 1.02 0.33 -15.57
C ALA A 46 1.08 -0.94 -14.70
N SER A 47 0.15 -1.88 -14.92
CA SER A 47 0.11 -3.17 -14.21
C SER A 47 1.38 -4.00 -14.48
N VAL A 48 1.83 -4.08 -15.73
CA VAL A 48 3.08 -4.76 -16.11
C VAL A 48 4.28 -4.17 -15.37
N SER A 49 4.39 -2.84 -15.32
CA SER A 49 5.49 -2.17 -14.60
C SER A 49 5.48 -2.49 -13.10
N TYR A 50 4.30 -2.46 -12.47
CA TYR A 50 4.15 -2.78 -11.04
C TYR A 50 4.49 -4.25 -10.75
N VAL A 51 4.01 -5.19 -11.55
CA VAL A 51 4.30 -6.64 -11.38
C VAL A 51 5.78 -6.91 -11.56
N THR A 52 6.42 -6.31 -12.57
CA THR A 52 7.86 -6.44 -12.80
C THR A 52 8.67 -5.93 -11.60
N ALA A 53 8.29 -4.78 -11.04
CA ALA A 53 8.96 -4.23 -9.86
C ALA A 53 8.76 -5.13 -8.62
N LYS A 54 7.56 -5.69 -8.42
CA LYS A 54 7.27 -6.66 -7.34
C LYS A 54 8.12 -7.92 -7.48
N GLN A 55 8.20 -8.48 -8.69
CA GLN A 55 9.00 -9.68 -8.96
C GLN A 55 10.51 -9.42 -8.73
N LYS A 56 11.01 -8.28 -9.21
CA LYS A 56 12.40 -7.89 -8.98
C LYS A 56 12.70 -7.82 -7.49
N THR A 57 11.89 -7.11 -6.72
CA THR A 57 12.07 -6.96 -5.27
C THR A 57 11.97 -8.30 -4.54
N SER A 58 11.03 -9.17 -4.92
CA SER A 58 10.91 -10.53 -4.35
C SER A 58 12.19 -11.34 -4.55
N LYS A 59 12.76 -11.31 -5.76
CA LYS A 59 14.01 -12.01 -6.08
C LYS A 59 15.21 -11.46 -5.30
N GLU A 60 15.31 -10.14 -5.17
CA GLU A 60 16.37 -9.46 -4.39
C GLU A 60 16.33 -9.85 -2.90
N LEU A 61 15.14 -10.14 -2.38
CA LEU A 61 14.91 -10.62 -1.02
C LEU A 61 15.03 -12.13 -0.85
N GLY A 62 15.32 -12.88 -1.92
CA GLY A 62 15.48 -14.33 -1.88
C GLY A 62 14.19 -15.12 -1.79
N PHE A 63 13.06 -14.57 -2.23
CA PHE A 63 11.77 -15.26 -2.26
C PHE A 63 11.68 -16.29 -3.38
N TYR A 64 10.87 -17.32 -3.16
CA TYR A 64 10.28 -18.12 -4.24
C TYR A 64 9.19 -17.26 -4.90
N SER A 65 9.47 -16.73 -6.09
CA SER A 65 8.58 -15.73 -6.73
C SER A 65 8.11 -16.23 -8.09
N ILE A 66 6.80 -16.33 -8.25
CA ILE A 66 6.12 -16.65 -9.50
C ILE A 66 5.45 -15.37 -10.03
N GLN A 67 5.73 -15.05 -11.30
CA GLN A 67 4.94 -14.09 -12.06
C GLN A 67 4.12 -14.89 -13.08
N ASP A 68 2.80 -14.90 -12.88
CA ASP A 68 1.88 -15.66 -13.72
C ASP A 68 1.09 -14.68 -14.60
N ASN A 69 1.49 -14.60 -15.87
CA ASN A 69 0.89 -13.67 -16.84
C ASN A 69 -0.15 -14.43 -17.67
N GLN A 70 -1.38 -13.97 -17.60
CA GLN A 70 -2.53 -14.54 -18.30
C GLN A 70 -3.03 -13.60 -19.40
N LEU A 71 -3.60 -14.17 -20.46
CA LEU A 71 -4.17 -13.40 -21.55
C LEU A 71 -5.37 -12.57 -21.09
N ALA A 72 -5.59 -11.41 -21.70
CA ALA A 72 -6.75 -10.57 -21.42
C ALA A 72 -8.11 -11.27 -21.71
N THR A 73 -8.08 -12.35 -22.49
CA THR A 73 -9.26 -13.18 -22.84
C THR A 73 -9.55 -14.30 -21.84
N MET A 74 -8.71 -14.46 -20.80
CA MET A 74 -8.89 -15.46 -19.74
C MET A 74 -10.27 -15.33 -19.12
N LYS A 75 -10.98 -16.45 -18.96
CA LYS A 75 -12.30 -16.47 -18.33
C LYS A 75 -12.21 -16.39 -16.81
N GLU A 76 -13.29 -15.91 -16.19
CA GLU A 76 -13.38 -15.82 -14.73
C GLU A 76 -13.18 -17.16 -14.04
N GLU A 77 -13.79 -18.23 -14.60
CA GLU A 77 -13.71 -19.58 -14.07
C GLU A 77 -12.27 -20.10 -14.10
N GLU A 78 -11.52 -19.85 -15.19
CA GLU A 78 -10.12 -20.26 -15.33
C GLU A 78 -9.22 -19.54 -14.30
N LEU A 79 -9.51 -18.25 -14.03
CA LEU A 79 -8.79 -17.49 -13.00
C LEU A 79 -9.10 -18.01 -11.59
N LEU A 80 -10.34 -18.41 -11.33
CA LEU A 80 -10.74 -19.01 -10.04
C LEU A 80 -10.04 -20.37 -9.83
N GLU A 81 -9.95 -21.22 -10.84
CA GLU A 81 -9.23 -22.49 -10.79
C GLU A 81 -7.72 -22.26 -10.55
N LEU A 82 -7.14 -21.25 -11.19
CA LEU A 82 -5.74 -20.88 -10.99
C LEU A 82 -5.48 -20.42 -9.54
N ILE A 83 -6.38 -19.62 -8.97
CA ILE A 83 -6.29 -19.18 -7.57
C ILE A 83 -6.43 -20.37 -6.63
N ASP A 84 -7.37 -21.29 -6.86
CA ASP A 84 -7.54 -22.50 -6.06
C ASP A 84 -6.27 -23.39 -6.07
N LYS A 85 -5.63 -23.53 -7.23
CA LYS A 85 -4.33 -24.19 -7.35
C LYS A 85 -3.28 -23.56 -6.44
N TYR A 86 -3.16 -22.22 -6.45
CA TYR A 86 -2.18 -21.52 -5.60
C TYR A 86 -2.59 -21.49 -4.12
N ASN A 87 -3.88 -21.50 -3.80
CA ASN A 87 -4.36 -21.68 -2.43
C ASN A 87 -3.88 -23.01 -1.84
N LYS A 88 -3.83 -24.08 -2.65
CA LYS A 88 -3.42 -25.44 -2.25
C LYS A 88 -1.90 -25.64 -2.29
N ASP A 89 -1.14 -24.79 -2.96
CA ASP A 89 0.32 -24.94 -3.06
C ASP A 89 1.00 -24.54 -1.75
N PRO A 90 1.67 -25.47 -1.02
CA PRO A 90 2.35 -25.17 0.23
C PRO A 90 3.60 -24.30 0.06
N LYS A 91 4.13 -24.14 -1.16
CA LYS A 91 5.26 -23.25 -1.44
C LYS A 91 4.84 -21.80 -1.60
N ILE A 92 3.54 -21.53 -1.80
CA ILE A 92 2.99 -20.20 -1.97
C ILE A 92 2.38 -19.73 -0.64
N HIS A 93 2.95 -18.67 -0.08
CA HIS A 93 2.51 -18.07 1.17
C HIS A 93 1.70 -16.78 0.94
N GLY A 94 1.87 -16.14 -0.23
CA GLY A 94 1.12 -14.96 -0.64
C GLY A 94 0.64 -15.07 -2.08
N ILE A 95 -0.61 -14.66 -2.30
CA ILE A 95 -1.25 -14.56 -3.61
C ILE A 95 -1.64 -13.12 -3.83
N LEU A 96 -1.23 -12.54 -4.95
CA LEU A 96 -1.62 -11.20 -5.38
C LEU A 96 -2.19 -11.27 -6.79
N VAL A 97 -3.42 -10.81 -6.96
CA VAL A 97 -4.02 -10.58 -8.27
C VAL A 97 -3.93 -9.09 -8.59
N GLN A 98 -3.18 -8.76 -9.64
CA GLN A 98 -2.92 -7.37 -10.00
C GLN A 98 -4.16 -6.71 -10.59
N LEU A 99 -4.69 -5.70 -9.92
CA LEU A 99 -5.79 -4.87 -10.41
C LEU A 99 -5.29 -3.73 -11.32
N PRO A 100 -6.15 -3.22 -12.22
CA PRO A 100 -7.52 -3.68 -12.50
C PRO A 100 -7.55 -4.95 -13.37
N LEU A 101 -8.61 -5.73 -13.23
CA LEU A 101 -8.91 -6.87 -14.09
C LEU A 101 -9.67 -6.45 -15.37
N PRO A 102 -9.68 -7.29 -16.43
CA PRO A 102 -10.57 -7.10 -17.57
C PRO A 102 -12.04 -7.02 -17.14
N LYS A 103 -12.85 -6.18 -17.81
CA LYS A 103 -14.23 -5.86 -17.41
C LYS A 103 -15.18 -7.05 -17.30
N HIS A 104 -14.90 -8.16 -17.97
CA HIS A 104 -15.71 -9.38 -17.94
C HIS A 104 -15.44 -10.26 -16.71
N ILE A 105 -14.45 -9.93 -15.90
CA ILE A 105 -14.09 -10.65 -14.68
C ILE A 105 -14.53 -9.82 -13.46
N ASN A 106 -15.23 -10.45 -12.53
CA ASN A 106 -15.68 -9.80 -11.30
C ASN A 106 -14.54 -9.74 -10.27
N GLU A 107 -13.94 -8.56 -10.12
CA GLU A 107 -12.81 -8.34 -9.18
C GLU A 107 -13.14 -8.78 -7.75
N THR A 108 -14.34 -8.52 -7.26
CA THR A 108 -14.75 -8.89 -5.90
C THR A 108 -14.75 -10.40 -5.71
N LYS A 109 -15.30 -11.15 -6.67
CA LYS A 109 -15.34 -12.61 -6.64
C LYS A 109 -13.94 -13.20 -6.65
N ILE A 110 -13.06 -12.63 -7.47
CA ILE A 110 -11.65 -13.05 -7.54
C ILE A 110 -10.91 -12.81 -6.23
N LEU A 111 -11.02 -11.61 -5.66
CA LEU A 111 -10.35 -11.29 -4.39
C LEU A 111 -10.87 -12.17 -3.24
N TYR A 112 -12.14 -12.53 -3.24
CA TYR A 112 -12.75 -13.39 -2.20
C TYR A 112 -12.42 -14.88 -2.39
N ALA A 113 -11.90 -15.30 -3.54
CA ALA A 113 -11.43 -16.66 -3.77
C ALA A 113 -10.02 -16.93 -3.21
N ILE A 114 -9.26 -15.89 -2.89
CA ILE A 114 -7.96 -16.02 -2.26
C ILE A 114 -8.14 -16.49 -0.81
N ASP A 115 -7.38 -17.52 -0.37
CA ASP A 115 -7.36 -17.90 1.04
C ASP A 115 -6.96 -16.68 1.91
N PRO A 116 -7.78 -16.28 2.91
CA PRO A 116 -7.43 -15.17 3.81
C PRO A 116 -6.04 -15.24 4.41
N LYS A 117 -5.50 -16.45 4.61
CA LYS A 117 -4.13 -16.67 5.10
C LYS A 117 -3.04 -16.36 4.06
N LYS A 118 -3.41 -16.29 2.78
CA LYS A 118 -2.53 -15.97 1.65
C LYS A 118 -2.86 -14.61 1.00
N ASP A 119 -3.89 -13.92 1.49
CA ASP A 119 -4.26 -12.56 1.06
C ASP A 119 -3.28 -11.52 1.64
N VAL A 120 -2.08 -11.48 1.07
CA VAL A 120 -1.02 -10.58 1.53
C VAL A 120 -1.22 -9.12 1.14
N ASP A 121 -2.23 -8.81 0.32
CA ASP A 121 -2.68 -7.44 0.03
C ASP A 121 -3.68 -6.91 1.08
N GLY A 122 -4.30 -7.84 1.87
CA GLY A 122 -5.20 -7.49 2.97
C GLY A 122 -6.58 -7.00 2.54
N PHE A 123 -7.09 -7.45 1.38
CA PHE A 123 -8.37 -7.00 0.82
C PHE A 123 -9.51 -7.99 1.04
N HIS A 124 -9.22 -9.23 1.45
CA HIS A 124 -10.24 -10.21 1.74
C HIS A 124 -11.11 -9.75 2.92
N PRO A 125 -12.46 -9.91 2.87
CA PRO A 125 -13.36 -9.43 3.92
C PRO A 125 -13.02 -9.91 5.33
N VAL A 126 -12.47 -11.11 5.47
CA VAL A 126 -11.98 -11.64 6.76
C VAL A 126 -10.84 -10.77 7.30
N ASN A 127 -9.84 -10.42 6.47
CA ASN A 127 -8.72 -9.58 6.88
C ASN A 127 -9.16 -8.14 7.14
N VAL A 128 -10.09 -7.61 6.34
CA VAL A 128 -10.70 -6.29 6.58
C VAL A 128 -11.48 -6.27 7.89
N GLY A 129 -12.26 -7.32 8.20
CA GLY A 129 -12.96 -7.45 9.48
C GLY A 129 -12.00 -7.52 10.66
N LYS A 130 -10.93 -8.32 10.56
CA LYS A 130 -9.86 -8.38 11.58
C LYS A 130 -9.17 -7.03 11.77
N LEU A 131 -8.90 -6.30 10.67
CA LEU A 131 -8.36 -4.94 10.77
C LEU A 131 -9.29 -4.03 11.56
N MET A 132 -10.60 -4.09 11.32
CA MET A 132 -11.57 -3.24 12.00
C MET A 132 -11.59 -3.46 13.52
N ILE A 133 -11.40 -4.69 13.98
CA ILE A 133 -11.39 -5.05 15.42
C ILE A 133 -9.98 -5.05 16.05
N GLY A 134 -8.94 -4.68 15.28
CA GLY A 134 -7.56 -4.61 15.78
C GLY A 134 -6.80 -5.94 15.81
N GLU A 135 -7.29 -6.97 15.13
CA GLU A 135 -6.72 -8.33 15.08
C GLU A 135 -6.14 -8.70 13.69
N ALA A 136 -5.73 -7.69 12.91
CA ALA A 136 -5.27 -7.91 11.55
C ALA A 136 -3.98 -8.74 11.48
N ASP A 137 -4.04 -9.84 10.75
CA ASP A 137 -2.84 -10.62 10.38
C ASP A 137 -2.03 -9.83 9.33
N TYR A 138 -2.72 -9.29 8.33
CA TYR A 138 -2.12 -8.50 7.26
C TYR A 138 -2.80 -7.13 7.16
N LEU A 139 -2.00 -6.08 7.16
CA LEU A 139 -2.48 -4.74 6.85
C LEU A 139 -2.43 -4.51 5.34
N PRO A 140 -3.42 -3.84 4.74
CA PRO A 140 -3.34 -3.44 3.34
C PRO A 140 -2.04 -2.69 3.04
N CYS A 141 -1.36 -3.06 1.96
CA CYS A 141 0.04 -2.69 1.72
C CYS A 141 0.27 -1.18 1.67
N THR A 142 -0.54 -0.42 0.92
CA THR A 142 -0.39 1.04 0.83
C THR A 142 -0.65 1.73 2.17
N PRO A 143 -1.75 1.44 2.90
CA PRO A 143 -1.98 1.94 4.26
C PRO A 143 -0.87 1.61 5.25
N ALA A 144 -0.38 0.37 5.25
CA ALA A 144 0.76 -0.03 6.08
C ALA A 144 2.02 0.77 5.75
N GLY A 145 2.25 1.02 4.45
CA GLY A 145 3.35 1.87 3.98
C GLY A 145 3.24 3.31 4.48
N ILE A 146 2.03 3.89 4.46
CA ILE A 146 1.77 5.23 4.99
C ILE A 146 2.09 5.28 6.50
N GLN A 147 1.63 4.29 7.27
CA GLN A 147 1.93 4.21 8.70
C GLN A 147 3.45 4.12 8.95
N GLN A 148 4.17 3.31 8.16
CA GLN A 148 5.63 3.19 8.29
C GLN A 148 6.35 4.50 7.92
N LEU A 149 5.90 5.23 6.92
CA LEU A 149 6.42 6.57 6.60
C LEU A 149 6.28 7.50 7.80
N LEU A 150 5.09 7.56 8.42
CA LEU A 150 4.85 8.40 9.59
C LEU A 150 5.72 8.00 10.79
N ILE A 151 5.80 6.70 11.11
CA ILE A 151 6.60 6.20 12.24
C ILE A 151 8.08 6.49 12.04
N ARG A 152 8.64 6.16 10.87
CA ARG A 152 10.09 6.28 10.61
C ARG A 152 10.55 7.72 10.39
N THR A 153 9.66 8.62 10.07
CA THR A 153 9.96 10.06 10.02
C THR A 153 9.77 10.78 11.35
N GLY A 154 9.29 10.07 12.38
CA GLY A 154 9.10 10.62 13.72
C GLY A 154 7.85 11.48 13.85
N ALA A 155 6.85 11.32 12.97
CA ALA A 155 5.59 12.01 13.10
C ALA A 155 4.87 11.61 14.41
N LYS A 156 4.38 12.60 15.15
CA LYS A 156 3.60 12.36 16.37
C LYS A 156 2.19 11.93 16.00
N ILE A 157 1.93 10.62 16.03
CA ILE A 157 0.63 10.06 15.65
C ILE A 157 -0.31 10.00 16.86
N ASP A 158 0.21 9.63 18.02
CA ASP A 158 -0.56 9.47 19.25
C ASP A 158 -1.24 10.79 19.65
N GLY A 159 -2.57 10.76 19.72
CA GLY A 159 -3.42 11.93 20.01
C GLY A 159 -3.52 12.97 18.90
N ALA A 160 -2.93 12.72 17.71
CA ALA A 160 -2.98 13.66 16.58
C ALA A 160 -4.37 13.74 15.94
N GLU A 161 -4.71 14.91 15.42
CA GLU A 161 -5.81 15.10 14.48
C GLU A 161 -5.37 14.65 13.08
N VAL A 162 -5.86 13.49 12.63
CA VAL A 162 -5.59 12.94 11.30
C VAL A 162 -6.78 13.17 10.39
N VAL A 163 -6.55 13.77 9.24
CA VAL A 163 -7.57 13.87 8.20
C VAL A 163 -7.16 13.05 6.99
N VAL A 164 -8.05 12.14 6.58
CA VAL A 164 -7.88 11.29 5.40
C VAL A 164 -8.82 11.79 4.30
N VAL A 165 -8.28 12.26 3.20
CA VAL A 165 -9.06 12.67 2.03
C VAL A 165 -9.13 11.52 1.03
N GLY A 166 -10.25 10.84 1.02
CA GLY A 166 -10.52 9.62 0.25
C GLY A 166 -11.12 8.52 1.12
N ARG A 167 -12.00 7.68 0.53
CA ARG A 167 -12.69 6.60 1.25
C ARG A 167 -12.71 5.26 0.48
N SER A 168 -11.68 5.03 -0.32
CA SER A 168 -11.55 3.77 -1.04
C SER A 168 -11.36 2.58 -0.07
N ASN A 169 -11.77 1.39 -0.49
CA ASN A 169 -11.57 0.17 0.29
C ASN A 169 -10.11 -0.24 0.39
N ILE A 170 -9.27 0.25 -0.53
CA ILE A 170 -7.86 -0.14 -0.62
C ILE A 170 -6.91 0.83 0.10
N VAL A 171 -7.31 2.10 0.34
CA VAL A 171 -6.45 3.10 1.02
C VAL A 171 -7.20 3.86 2.11
N GLY A 172 -8.23 4.66 1.77
CA GLY A 172 -8.81 5.63 2.70
C GLY A 172 -9.41 5.00 3.95
N LYS A 173 -10.29 4.00 3.80
CA LYS A 173 -10.86 3.28 4.94
C LYS A 173 -9.82 2.51 5.75
N PRO A 174 -8.91 1.72 5.11
CA PRO A 174 -7.90 0.99 5.86
C PRO A 174 -6.94 1.88 6.65
N ILE A 175 -6.43 2.97 6.06
CA ILE A 175 -5.50 3.83 6.81
C ILE A 175 -6.18 4.53 7.99
N ALA A 176 -7.43 4.92 7.85
CA ALA A 176 -8.20 5.45 8.97
C ALA A 176 -8.33 4.41 10.09
N ASN A 177 -8.67 3.16 9.73
CA ASN A 177 -8.77 2.07 10.69
C ASN A 177 -7.43 1.74 11.36
N ILE A 178 -6.31 1.78 10.64
CA ILE A 178 -4.97 1.55 11.21
C ILE A 178 -4.64 2.63 12.24
N LEU A 179 -4.86 3.90 11.92
CA LEU A 179 -4.41 5.01 12.75
C LEU A 179 -5.29 5.26 13.98
N LEU A 180 -6.56 4.81 13.98
CA LEU A 180 -7.42 4.92 15.16
C LEU A 180 -7.19 3.83 16.21
N GLN A 181 -6.44 2.75 15.90
CA GLN A 181 -6.20 1.65 16.83
C GLN A 181 -5.44 2.10 18.08
N LYS A 182 -5.81 1.55 19.26
CA LYS A 182 -5.13 1.81 20.53
C LYS A 182 -3.82 1.01 20.61
N GLN A 183 -2.81 1.46 19.85
CA GLN A 183 -1.50 0.80 19.78
C GLN A 183 -0.39 1.78 19.42
N LYS A 184 0.86 1.38 19.66
CA LYS A 184 2.04 2.17 19.23
C LYS A 184 2.05 2.39 17.73
N GLY A 185 2.29 3.63 17.29
CA GLY A 185 2.26 4.03 15.88
C GLY A 185 0.85 4.24 15.32
N ALA A 186 -0.13 4.43 16.22
CA ALA A 186 -1.52 4.74 15.93
C ALA A 186 -2.09 5.63 17.06
N ASN A 187 -3.34 5.43 17.50
CA ASN A 187 -4.02 6.13 18.60
C ASN A 187 -4.33 7.60 18.29
N ALA A 188 -4.71 7.87 17.04
CA ALA A 188 -5.10 9.20 16.56
C ALA A 188 -6.62 9.39 16.56
N THR A 189 -7.05 10.65 16.55
CA THR A 189 -8.42 11.04 16.16
C THR A 189 -8.47 11.14 14.64
N VAL A 190 -9.36 10.39 13.99
CA VAL A 190 -9.35 10.30 12.51
C VAL A 190 -10.66 10.80 11.92
N THR A 191 -10.56 11.75 11.00
CA THR A 191 -11.66 12.25 10.18
C THR A 191 -11.48 11.81 8.73
N ILE A 192 -12.50 11.18 8.13
CA ILE A 192 -12.51 10.82 6.71
C ILE A 192 -13.32 11.85 5.92
N CYS A 193 -12.68 12.47 4.93
CA CYS A 193 -13.32 13.37 3.97
C CYS A 193 -13.40 12.72 2.58
N HIS A 194 -14.38 13.12 1.79
CA HIS A 194 -14.63 12.54 0.47
C HIS A 194 -15.43 13.52 -0.42
N THR A 195 -15.76 13.13 -1.63
CA THR A 195 -16.48 13.96 -2.61
C THR A 195 -17.83 14.53 -2.12
N GLY A 196 -18.46 13.91 -1.11
CA GLY A 196 -19.68 14.42 -0.48
C GLY A 196 -19.43 15.32 0.73
N THR A 197 -18.18 15.59 1.12
CA THR A 197 -17.85 16.51 2.22
C THR A 197 -18.13 17.95 1.79
N LYS A 198 -18.97 18.68 2.55
CA LYS A 198 -19.42 20.02 2.16
C LYS A 198 -18.32 21.07 2.21
N ASP A 199 -17.52 21.05 3.27
CA ASP A 199 -16.39 21.98 3.46
C ASP A 199 -15.12 21.19 3.72
N MET A 200 -14.40 20.85 2.65
CA MET A 200 -13.16 20.12 2.71
C MET A 200 -12.09 20.88 3.49
N ALA A 201 -11.98 22.19 3.24
CA ALA A 201 -10.96 23.03 3.85
C ALA A 201 -11.13 23.17 5.37
N PHE A 202 -12.36 23.17 5.86
CA PHE A 202 -12.65 23.17 7.29
C PHE A 202 -12.00 21.98 8.01
N HIS A 203 -12.09 20.81 7.40
CA HIS A 203 -11.52 19.59 7.97
C HIS A 203 -10.00 19.54 7.79
N THR A 204 -9.50 19.81 6.59
CA THR A 204 -8.07 19.65 6.28
C THR A 204 -7.18 20.66 7.00
N LYS A 205 -7.68 21.88 7.26
CA LYS A 205 -6.95 22.89 8.06
C LYS A 205 -6.78 22.55 9.55
N ARG A 206 -7.47 21.52 10.05
CA ARG A 206 -7.30 21.06 11.44
C ARG A 206 -6.25 19.95 11.57
N ALA A 207 -5.89 19.34 10.45
CA ALA A 207 -5.05 18.15 10.45
C ALA A 207 -3.61 18.43 10.92
N ASP A 208 -3.16 17.74 11.95
CA ASP A 208 -1.74 17.60 12.28
C ASP A 208 -1.06 16.68 11.25
N ILE A 209 -1.80 15.65 10.80
CA ILE A 209 -1.40 14.73 9.74
C ILE A 209 -2.51 14.70 8.68
N LEU A 210 -2.16 15.06 7.45
CA LEU A 210 -3.07 15.07 6.31
C LEU A 210 -2.66 13.98 5.32
N ILE A 211 -3.55 13.02 5.07
CA ILE A 211 -3.34 11.91 4.13
C ILE A 211 -4.29 12.11 2.95
N VAL A 212 -3.74 12.26 1.74
CA VAL A 212 -4.53 12.59 0.55
C VAL A 212 -4.49 11.44 -0.44
N ALA A 213 -5.66 10.82 -0.66
CA ALA A 213 -5.90 9.71 -1.57
C ALA A 213 -7.20 9.96 -2.37
N ALA A 214 -7.28 11.12 -3.01
CA ALA A 214 -8.45 11.61 -3.71
C ALA A 214 -8.55 11.13 -5.17
N GLY A 215 -7.43 10.69 -5.77
CA GLY A 215 -7.34 10.28 -7.17
C GLY A 215 -7.57 11.45 -8.14
N LYS A 216 -7.29 12.68 -7.72
CA LYS A 216 -7.45 13.89 -8.52
C LYS A 216 -6.23 14.79 -8.36
N PRO A 217 -5.59 15.19 -9.47
CA PRO A 217 -4.44 16.09 -9.44
C PRO A 217 -4.71 17.36 -8.66
N LYS A 218 -3.83 17.72 -7.74
CA LYS A 218 -3.85 18.97 -6.98
C LYS A 218 -5.20 19.27 -6.29
N ALA A 219 -5.89 18.23 -5.80
CA ALA A 219 -7.15 18.37 -5.09
C ALA A 219 -7.02 19.16 -3.77
N ILE A 220 -5.82 19.14 -3.17
CA ILE A 220 -5.48 19.88 -1.94
C ILE A 220 -4.43 20.93 -2.25
N THR A 221 -4.77 22.17 -1.96
CA THR A 221 -3.93 23.37 -2.16
C THR A 221 -3.42 23.93 -0.81
N ALA A 222 -2.43 24.82 -0.85
CA ALA A 222 -1.79 25.35 0.35
C ALA A 222 -2.76 26.03 1.34
N ASP A 223 -3.78 26.71 0.82
CA ASP A 223 -4.80 27.36 1.64
C ASP A 223 -5.70 26.36 2.40
N MET A 224 -5.68 25.08 2.01
CA MET A 224 -6.43 24.01 2.67
C MET A 224 -5.59 23.23 3.71
N VAL A 225 -4.33 23.57 3.92
CA VAL A 225 -3.42 22.84 4.81
C VAL A 225 -3.11 23.68 6.05
N LYS A 226 -3.06 23.04 7.23
CA LYS A 226 -2.59 23.63 8.47
C LYS A 226 -1.08 23.94 8.40
N GLU A 227 -0.67 25.06 8.93
CA GLU A 227 0.76 25.38 9.12
C GLU A 227 1.44 24.30 9.97
N GLY A 228 2.57 23.79 9.50
CA GLY A 228 3.34 22.75 10.20
C GLY A 228 2.77 21.32 10.10
N ALA A 229 1.71 21.08 9.34
CA ALA A 229 1.15 19.74 9.15
C ALA A 229 2.15 18.78 8.49
N VAL A 230 2.05 17.48 8.81
CA VAL A 230 2.69 16.40 8.05
C VAL A 230 1.74 15.96 6.93
N VAL A 231 2.20 15.97 5.68
CA VAL A 231 1.37 15.68 4.52
C VAL A 231 1.85 14.43 3.79
N ILE A 232 0.96 13.45 3.67
CA ILE A 232 1.19 12.21 2.91
C ILE A 232 0.32 12.25 1.65
N ASP A 233 0.95 12.46 0.51
CA ASP A 233 0.29 12.40 -0.79
C ASP A 233 0.38 10.98 -1.36
N VAL A 234 -0.78 10.33 -1.49
CA VAL A 234 -0.91 8.96 -2.02
C VAL A 234 -1.21 8.97 -3.52
N GLY A 235 -1.63 10.12 -4.03
CA GLY A 235 -2.05 10.27 -5.42
C GLY A 235 -0.91 9.98 -6.41
N VAL A 236 -1.25 9.29 -7.50
CA VAL A 236 -0.36 9.09 -8.65
C VAL A 236 -1.17 9.34 -9.90
N ASN A 237 -1.06 10.56 -10.42
CA ASN A 237 -1.81 11.00 -11.59
C ASN A 237 -0.85 11.25 -12.76
N ARG A 238 -1.15 10.69 -13.94
CA ARG A 238 -0.41 10.99 -15.16
C ARG A 238 -0.93 12.29 -15.77
N ILE A 239 -0.05 13.31 -15.86
CA ILE A 239 -0.38 14.64 -16.37
C ILE A 239 0.27 14.96 -17.73
N GLY A 240 0.90 13.96 -18.35
CA GLY A 240 1.57 14.12 -19.64
C GLY A 240 2.75 13.18 -19.80
N MET A 241 3.69 13.58 -20.65
CA MET A 241 4.96 12.90 -20.90
C MET A 241 6.12 13.87 -20.61
N THR A 242 7.25 13.33 -20.18
CA THR A 242 8.51 14.09 -20.13
C THR A 242 9.12 14.17 -21.53
N PRO A 243 10.09 15.06 -21.77
CA PRO A 243 10.83 15.13 -23.04
C PRO A 243 11.47 13.79 -23.43
N GLU A 244 11.85 12.97 -22.46
CA GLU A 244 12.45 11.64 -22.65
C GLU A 244 11.41 10.53 -22.86
N GLY A 245 10.13 10.88 -23.08
CA GLY A 245 9.04 9.92 -23.34
C GLY A 245 8.55 9.14 -22.12
N LYS A 246 8.91 9.55 -20.89
CA LYS A 246 8.41 8.94 -19.65
C LYS A 246 7.11 9.61 -19.22
N ALA A 247 6.25 8.88 -18.49
CA ALA A 247 5.06 9.47 -17.88
C ALA A 247 5.44 10.57 -16.89
N LYS A 248 4.90 11.78 -17.09
CA LYS A 248 4.97 12.85 -16.11
C LYS A 248 3.88 12.64 -15.06
N LEU A 249 4.28 12.48 -13.81
CA LEU A 249 3.38 12.16 -12.70
C LEU A 249 3.25 13.37 -11.76
N CYS A 250 2.08 13.50 -11.14
CA CYS A 250 1.86 14.39 -9.99
C CYS A 250 0.98 13.71 -8.96
N GLY A 251 0.99 14.24 -7.74
CA GLY A 251 0.13 13.80 -6.66
C GLY A 251 -1.27 14.44 -6.67
N ASP A 252 -2.01 14.14 -5.61
CA ASP A 252 -3.30 14.75 -5.30
C ASP A 252 -3.14 16.09 -4.56
N VAL A 253 -1.93 16.42 -4.12
CA VAL A 253 -1.57 17.66 -3.42
C VAL A 253 -0.85 18.61 -4.38
N ASP A 254 -1.13 19.91 -4.28
CA ASP A 254 -0.29 20.93 -4.90
C ASP A 254 1.04 21.05 -4.16
N PHE A 255 1.98 20.17 -4.57
CA PHE A 255 3.24 19.96 -3.88
C PHE A 255 4.03 21.27 -3.66
N ASP A 256 4.11 22.11 -4.71
CA ASP A 256 4.93 23.33 -4.64
C ASP A 256 4.36 24.37 -3.66
N GLY A 257 3.05 24.53 -3.60
CA GLY A 257 2.40 25.40 -2.64
C GLY A 257 2.41 24.85 -1.21
N VAL A 258 2.14 23.54 -1.07
CA VAL A 258 2.01 22.91 0.25
C VAL A 258 3.35 22.70 0.94
N LYS A 259 4.44 22.45 0.22
CA LYS A 259 5.78 22.31 0.80
C LYS A 259 6.28 23.54 1.56
N GLU A 260 5.78 24.72 1.22
CA GLU A 260 6.16 25.97 1.92
C GLU A 260 5.41 26.14 3.25
N LYS A 261 4.41 25.30 3.50
CA LYS A 261 3.51 25.39 4.65
C LYS A 261 3.58 24.19 5.59
N ALA A 262 3.74 23.00 5.03
CA ALA A 262 3.88 21.76 5.79
C ALA A 262 5.22 21.68 6.53
N SER A 263 5.28 20.90 7.61
CA SER A 263 6.55 20.53 8.27
C SER A 263 7.28 19.40 7.53
N ALA A 264 6.51 18.47 6.96
CA ALA A 264 7.03 17.38 6.16
C ALA A 264 6.01 16.96 5.09
N ILE A 265 6.49 16.50 3.93
CA ILE A 265 5.64 16.11 2.79
C ILE A 265 6.29 14.97 1.98
N THR A 266 5.47 14.03 1.48
CA THR A 266 5.93 13.02 0.54
C THR A 266 6.00 13.59 -0.88
N PRO A 267 7.06 13.29 -1.66
CA PRO A 267 7.10 13.60 -3.10
C PRO A 267 6.30 12.59 -3.91
N VAL A 268 5.86 13.01 -5.11
CA VAL A 268 5.29 12.09 -6.12
C VAL A 268 6.02 12.31 -7.45
N PRO A 269 6.74 11.29 -7.97
CA PRO A 269 6.97 9.95 -7.42
C PRO A 269 7.98 9.90 -6.25
N GLY A 270 8.12 8.73 -5.61
CA GLY A 270 9.15 8.46 -4.62
C GLY A 270 8.71 8.58 -3.15
N GLY A 271 7.42 8.87 -2.91
CA GLY A 271 6.81 8.85 -1.58
C GLY A 271 6.17 7.49 -1.26
N VAL A 272 4.86 7.38 -1.37
CA VAL A 272 4.09 6.20 -0.95
C VAL A 272 4.30 4.97 -1.85
N GLY A 273 4.48 5.15 -3.17
CA GLY A 273 4.57 4.03 -4.13
C GLY A 273 5.61 2.95 -3.78
N PRO A 274 6.87 3.29 -3.47
CA PRO A 274 7.89 2.31 -3.08
C PRO A 274 7.53 1.50 -1.84
N MET A 275 6.76 2.09 -0.92
CA MET A 275 6.34 1.45 0.32
C MET A 275 5.33 0.34 0.08
N THR A 276 4.41 0.50 -0.90
CA THR A 276 3.40 -0.52 -1.22
C THR A 276 4.05 -1.87 -1.56
N ILE A 277 5.08 -1.85 -2.41
CA ILE A 277 5.83 -3.06 -2.79
C ILE A 277 6.54 -3.67 -1.56
N THR A 278 7.15 -2.82 -0.76
CA THR A 278 7.90 -3.24 0.44
C THR A 278 6.98 -3.88 1.49
N MET A 279 5.78 -3.31 1.71
CA MET A 279 4.79 -3.89 2.63
C MET A 279 4.21 -5.22 2.12
N LEU A 280 4.06 -5.39 0.81
CA LEU A 280 3.70 -6.69 0.23
C LEU A 280 4.73 -7.76 0.57
N MET A 281 6.02 -7.43 0.47
CA MET A 281 7.09 -8.36 0.87
C MET A 281 7.02 -8.66 2.38
N MET A 282 6.78 -7.65 3.20
CA MET A 282 6.62 -7.82 4.64
C MET A 282 5.46 -8.77 4.98
N ASN A 283 4.29 -8.57 4.38
CA ASN A 283 3.15 -9.44 4.58
C ASN A 283 3.43 -10.88 4.12
N THR A 284 4.15 -11.06 3.00
CA THR A 284 4.53 -12.39 2.51
C THR A 284 5.49 -13.10 3.48
N VAL A 285 6.43 -12.39 4.08
CA VAL A 285 7.30 -12.94 5.15
C VAL A 285 6.47 -13.33 6.37
N LYS A 286 5.52 -12.49 6.80
CA LYS A 286 4.60 -12.81 7.91
C LYS A 286 3.78 -14.08 7.59
N ALA A 287 3.25 -14.19 6.37
CA ALA A 287 2.50 -15.36 5.93
C ALA A 287 3.36 -16.64 5.96
N ALA A 288 4.60 -16.57 5.48
CA ALA A 288 5.53 -17.70 5.51
C ALA A 288 5.85 -18.14 6.94
N LYS A 289 6.08 -17.19 7.86
CA LYS A 289 6.29 -17.48 9.28
C LYS A 289 5.07 -18.15 9.90
N ALA A 290 3.88 -17.61 9.67
CA ALA A 290 2.63 -18.16 10.19
C ALA A 290 2.38 -19.59 9.68
N ALA A 291 2.61 -19.86 8.39
CA ALA A 291 2.47 -21.18 7.79
C ALA A 291 3.45 -22.21 8.39
N ALA A 292 4.63 -21.75 8.81
CA ALA A 292 5.65 -22.58 9.46
C ALA A 292 5.51 -22.67 10.99
N GLY A 293 4.49 -22.05 11.60
CA GLY A 293 4.30 -22.01 13.05
C GLY A 293 5.37 -21.22 13.80
N ILE A 294 6.07 -20.30 13.12
CA ILE A 294 7.11 -19.46 13.73
C ILE A 294 6.44 -18.22 14.32
N THR A 295 6.41 -18.15 15.65
CA THR A 295 6.00 -16.94 16.38
C THR A 295 7.06 -15.84 16.23
N SER A 296 6.61 -14.60 16.03
CA SER A 296 7.47 -13.42 15.89
C SER A 296 8.22 -13.06 17.17
#